data_4ed8c2c5eac138c66b2feb2eceeb0ff4
#
_entry.id   4ed8c2c5eac138c66b2feb2eceeb0ff4
#
_cell.length_a   1.000
_cell.length_b   1.000
_cell.length_c   1.000
_cell.angle_alpha   90.00
_cell.angle_beta   90.00
_cell.angle_gamma   90.00
#
_symmetry.space_group_name_H-M   'P 1'
#
loop_
_entity.id
_entity.type
_entity.pdbx_description
1 polymer ?
#
loop_
_entity_poly.entity_id
_entity_poly.type
_entity_poly.pdbx_seq_one_letter_code
_entity_poly.pdbx_strand_id
1 'polypeptide(L)'
;MRTQQQNMQPMPKGTMIGMLGVLVIMMVVMVWRVQIGEALNYVFKYIDFDGKYPVLTLMIAGIIMITLSTVIRSFLSDPISQAKAQHIQSEYNIEMRNARLENNLYKLKKLQEIQPQMMQASMEQSTKMMKLMPVTMLFVIPIYAWIFYFVTYTMSGDTTPLMINMPWGAANLMDNMMGFMPQWIVIYTLISLPIGQLENKLINFYLFKKRLKAIDAGEA
;
A
#
# COMPACT_ATOMS: atom_id res chain seq x y z
N MET A 1 -30.37 26.13 -8.68
CA MET A 1 -29.17 25.31 -8.36
C MET A 1 -28.97 25.36 -6.86
N ARG A 2 -29.44 24.36 -6.12
CA ARG A 2 -29.14 24.22 -4.68
C ARG A 2 -27.85 23.46 -4.57
N THR A 3 -26.78 24.10 -4.19
CA THR A 3 -25.53 23.51 -3.76
C THR A 3 -25.82 22.57 -2.61
N GLN A 4 -25.77 21.26 -2.85
CA GLN A 4 -25.72 20.27 -1.78
C GLN A 4 -24.41 20.51 -1.02
N GLN A 5 -24.48 21.23 0.09
CA GLN A 5 -23.43 21.18 1.10
C GLN A 5 -23.33 19.72 1.56
N GLN A 6 -22.33 19.03 1.07
CA GLN A 6 -21.90 17.76 1.64
C GLN A 6 -21.55 18.03 3.10
N ASN A 7 -22.45 17.64 4.01
CA ASN A 7 -22.14 17.54 5.43
C ASN A 7 -20.98 16.51 5.55
N MET A 8 -19.75 16.99 5.52
CA MET A 8 -18.60 16.20 5.91
C MET A 8 -18.81 15.82 7.37
N GLN A 9 -19.20 14.57 7.59
CA GLN A 9 -19.29 14.04 8.95
C GLN A 9 -17.91 14.17 9.60
N PRO A 10 -17.82 14.70 10.82
CA PRO A 10 -16.53 14.84 11.50
C PRO A 10 -15.91 13.47 11.66
N MET A 11 -14.62 13.37 11.30
CA MET A 11 -13.84 12.13 11.44
C MET A 11 -13.95 11.62 12.87
N PRO A 12 -14.19 10.33 13.08
CA PRO A 12 -14.24 9.75 14.42
C PRO A 12 -12.94 10.03 15.18
N LYS A 13 -13.06 10.47 16.43
CA LYS A 13 -11.91 10.89 17.27
C LYS A 13 -10.76 9.86 17.31
N GLY A 14 -11.09 8.57 17.26
CA GLY A 14 -10.08 7.49 17.18
C GLY A 14 -9.23 7.51 15.92
N THR A 15 -9.78 7.94 14.80
CA THR A 15 -9.04 8.07 13.52
C THR A 15 -8.09 9.27 13.55
N MET A 16 -8.49 10.38 14.17
CA MET A 16 -7.62 11.53 14.37
C MET A 16 -6.41 11.19 15.27
N ILE A 17 -6.65 10.49 16.38
CA ILE A 17 -5.59 10.05 17.29
C ILE A 17 -4.62 9.11 16.57
N GLY A 18 -5.15 8.17 15.78
CA GLY A 18 -4.33 7.28 14.96
C GLY A 18 -3.47 8.02 13.93
N MET A 19 -4.03 9.03 13.29
CA MET A 19 -3.33 9.85 12.29
C MET A 19 -2.24 10.73 12.94
N LEU A 20 -2.52 11.30 14.12
CA LEU A 20 -1.52 12.00 14.93
C LEU A 20 -0.39 11.08 15.36
N GLY A 21 -0.71 9.85 15.79
CA GLY A 21 0.29 8.83 16.14
C GLY A 21 1.22 8.51 14.97
N VAL A 22 0.68 8.35 13.76
CA VAL A 22 1.50 8.15 12.55
C VAL A 22 2.42 9.33 12.27
N LEU A 23 1.93 10.56 12.42
CA LEU A 23 2.76 11.76 12.22
C LEU A 23 3.91 11.82 13.23
N VAL A 24 3.65 11.50 14.50
CA VAL A 24 4.69 11.44 15.53
C VAL A 24 5.72 10.35 15.21
N ILE A 25 5.28 9.14 14.84
CA ILE A 25 6.18 8.06 14.43
C ILE A 25 7.01 8.49 13.22
N MET A 26 6.40 9.12 12.23
CA MET A 26 7.08 9.61 11.04
C MET A 26 8.14 10.65 11.38
N MET A 27 7.83 11.58 12.31
CA MET A 27 8.80 12.55 12.83
C MET A 27 9.97 11.88 13.55
N VAL A 28 9.69 10.94 14.44
CA VAL A 28 10.72 10.19 15.18
C VAL A 28 11.63 9.44 14.21
N VAL A 29 11.06 8.74 13.23
CA VAL A 29 11.86 8.01 12.24
C VAL A 29 12.64 8.95 11.33
N MET A 30 12.10 10.13 11.00
CA MET A 30 12.82 11.11 10.18
C MET A 30 14.05 11.66 10.92
N VAL A 31 13.96 11.88 12.23
CA VAL A 31 15.09 12.32 13.09
C VAL A 31 16.10 11.20 13.28
N TRP A 32 15.65 9.99 13.53
CA TRP A 32 16.50 8.84 13.86
C TRP A 32 16.72 7.88 12.69
N ARG A 33 16.45 8.33 11.47
CA ARG A 33 16.51 7.49 10.26
C ARG A 33 17.85 6.79 10.07
N VAL A 34 18.95 7.44 10.44
CA VAL A 34 20.31 6.88 10.32
C VAL A 34 20.52 5.78 11.33
N GLN A 35 20.18 6.01 12.61
CA GLN A 35 20.33 5.02 13.69
C GLN A 35 19.42 3.82 13.45
N ILE A 36 18.19 4.04 12.99
CA ILE A 36 17.27 2.96 12.63
C ILE A 36 17.81 2.18 11.43
N GLY A 37 18.32 2.88 10.42
CA GLY A 37 18.94 2.27 9.24
C GLY A 37 20.15 1.42 9.60
N GLU A 38 21.02 1.90 10.47
CA GLU A 38 22.20 1.20 10.95
C GLU A 38 21.83 -0.04 11.76
N ALA A 39 20.87 0.07 12.69
CA ALA A 39 20.36 -1.07 13.45
C ALA A 39 19.74 -2.14 12.55
N LEU A 40 18.96 -1.75 11.56
CA LEU A 40 18.37 -2.66 10.59
C LEU A 40 19.43 -3.24 9.63
N ASN A 41 20.48 -2.49 9.34
CA ASN A 41 21.57 -2.97 8.49
C ASN A 41 22.25 -4.20 9.09
N TYR A 42 22.30 -4.32 10.43
CA TYR A 42 22.80 -5.52 11.08
C TYR A 42 22.03 -6.79 10.67
N VAL A 43 20.71 -6.66 10.47
CA VAL A 43 19.84 -7.77 10.01
C VAL A 43 19.89 -7.92 8.48
N PHE A 44 19.85 -6.83 7.77
CA PHE A 44 19.77 -6.81 6.30
C PHE A 44 21.13 -6.88 5.59
N LYS A 45 22.24 -6.88 6.32
CA LYS A 45 23.60 -7.01 5.79
C LYS A 45 23.78 -8.25 4.90
N TYR A 46 23.05 -9.33 5.19
CA TYR A 46 23.08 -10.54 4.37
C TYR A 46 22.44 -10.36 2.98
N ILE A 47 21.68 -9.31 2.78
CA ILE A 47 20.91 -9.02 1.57
C ILE A 47 21.56 -7.89 0.75
N ASP A 48 22.49 -7.14 1.34
CA ASP A 48 23.08 -5.96 0.69
C ASP A 48 24.16 -6.32 -0.34
N PHE A 49 24.63 -7.59 -0.35
CA PHE A 49 25.65 -8.10 -1.26
C PHE A 49 26.91 -7.23 -1.31
N ASP A 50 27.30 -6.62 -0.20
CA ASP A 50 28.41 -5.65 -0.10
C ASP A 50 28.30 -4.51 -1.14
N GLY A 51 27.08 -4.10 -1.49
CA GLY A 51 26.82 -3.03 -2.45
C GLY A 51 27.05 -3.38 -3.93
N LYS A 52 27.44 -4.62 -4.26
CA LYS A 52 27.77 -5.03 -5.64
C LYS A 52 26.56 -5.04 -6.59
N TYR A 53 25.37 -5.33 -6.06
CA TYR A 53 24.14 -5.48 -6.86
C TYR A 53 22.98 -4.62 -6.29
N PRO A 54 23.05 -3.28 -6.42
CA PRO A 54 22.10 -2.37 -5.77
C PRO A 54 20.65 -2.61 -6.19
N VAL A 55 20.41 -2.87 -7.48
CA VAL A 55 19.06 -3.12 -7.99
C VAL A 55 18.48 -4.41 -7.39
N LEU A 56 19.30 -5.45 -7.26
CA LEU A 56 18.89 -6.73 -6.67
C LEU A 56 18.58 -6.56 -5.19
N THR A 57 19.39 -5.82 -4.46
CA THR A 57 19.15 -5.47 -3.05
C THR A 57 17.83 -4.72 -2.86
N LEU A 58 17.59 -3.69 -3.67
CA LEU A 58 16.33 -2.93 -3.66
C LEU A 58 15.13 -3.81 -4.01
N MET A 59 15.29 -4.74 -4.95
CA MET A 59 14.23 -5.67 -5.32
C MET A 59 13.89 -6.62 -4.17
N ILE A 60 14.89 -7.22 -3.53
CA ILE A 60 14.69 -8.13 -2.39
C ILE A 60 14.07 -7.37 -1.20
N ALA A 61 14.57 -6.18 -0.89
CA ALA A 61 14.00 -5.33 0.15
C ALA A 61 12.53 -4.99 -0.15
N GLY A 62 12.21 -4.70 -1.41
CA GLY A 62 10.84 -4.48 -1.87
C GLY A 62 9.94 -5.68 -1.67
N ILE A 63 10.40 -6.88 -2.03
CA ILE A 63 9.67 -8.13 -1.83
C ILE A 63 9.38 -8.34 -0.33
N ILE A 64 10.40 -8.24 0.52
CA ILE A 64 10.26 -8.40 1.97
C ILE A 64 9.24 -7.41 2.53
N MET A 65 9.34 -6.15 2.13
CA MET A 65 8.44 -5.10 2.58
C MET A 65 6.99 -5.36 2.17
N ILE A 66 6.76 -5.75 0.92
CA ILE A 66 5.42 -6.03 0.42
C ILE A 66 4.85 -7.27 1.09
N THR A 67 5.64 -8.35 1.20
CA THR A 67 5.24 -9.58 1.87
C THR A 67 4.86 -9.30 3.33
N LEU A 68 5.70 -8.60 4.07
CA LEU A 68 5.43 -8.22 5.46
C LEU A 68 4.15 -7.37 5.57
N SER A 69 4.01 -6.36 4.73
CA SER A 69 2.84 -5.47 4.67
C SER A 69 1.56 -6.24 4.36
N THR A 70 1.62 -7.19 3.41
CA THR A 70 0.46 -7.98 2.99
C THR A 70 0.08 -9.00 4.04
N VAL A 71 1.05 -9.64 4.68
CA VAL A 71 0.83 -10.57 5.80
C VAL A 71 0.16 -9.84 6.97
N ILE A 72 0.69 -8.69 7.40
CA ILE A 72 0.10 -7.87 8.47
C ILE A 72 -1.33 -7.48 8.10
N ARG A 73 -1.55 -7.02 6.87
CA ARG A 73 -2.88 -6.68 6.39
C ARG A 73 -3.83 -7.87 6.42
N SER A 74 -3.39 -9.06 6.03
CA SER A 74 -4.22 -10.26 6.02
C SER A 74 -4.62 -10.74 7.42
N PHE A 75 -3.79 -10.47 8.43
CA PHE A 75 -4.14 -10.75 9.83
C PHE A 75 -5.12 -9.73 10.44
N LEU A 76 -5.03 -8.48 10.01
CA LEU A 76 -5.79 -7.37 10.59
C LEU A 76 -7.08 -7.07 9.82
N SER A 77 -7.20 -7.45 8.56
CA SER A 77 -8.39 -7.28 7.74
C SER A 77 -8.85 -8.60 7.16
N ASP A 78 -10.17 -8.76 6.97
CA ASP A 78 -10.72 -9.86 6.21
C ASP A 78 -10.70 -9.52 4.70
N PRO A 79 -9.74 -10.07 3.91
CA PRO A 79 -9.62 -9.74 2.50
C PRO A 79 -10.82 -10.21 1.68
N ILE A 80 -11.55 -11.23 2.17
CA ILE A 80 -12.74 -11.75 1.48
C ILE A 80 -13.91 -10.80 1.67
N SER A 81 -14.13 -10.29 2.88
CA SER A 81 -15.14 -9.26 3.13
C SER A 81 -14.88 -8.01 2.28
N GLN A 82 -13.60 -7.65 2.13
CA GLN A 82 -13.17 -6.52 1.33
C GLN A 82 -13.44 -6.75 -0.18
N ALA A 83 -13.10 -7.93 -0.70
CA ALA A 83 -13.36 -8.31 -2.08
C ALA A 83 -14.87 -8.36 -2.36
N LYS A 84 -15.66 -8.89 -1.44
CA LYS A 84 -17.13 -8.94 -1.54
C LYS A 84 -17.72 -7.52 -1.60
N ALA A 85 -17.28 -6.62 -0.76
CA ALA A 85 -17.76 -5.24 -0.76
C ALA A 85 -17.39 -4.51 -2.07
N GLN A 86 -16.17 -4.74 -2.59
CA GLN A 86 -15.76 -4.19 -3.90
C GLN A 86 -16.59 -4.76 -5.05
N HIS A 87 -16.91 -6.05 -5.00
CA HIS A 87 -17.75 -6.69 -6.03
C HIS A 87 -19.16 -6.08 -6.02
N ILE A 88 -19.79 -5.98 -4.85
CA ILE A 88 -21.11 -5.35 -4.72
C ILE A 88 -21.10 -3.92 -5.25
N GLN A 89 -20.07 -3.13 -4.93
CA GLN A 89 -19.92 -1.77 -5.42
C GLN A 89 -19.76 -1.72 -6.96
N SER A 90 -18.98 -2.66 -7.51
CA SER A 90 -18.79 -2.78 -8.96
C SER A 90 -20.10 -3.12 -9.68
N GLU A 91 -20.83 -4.11 -9.18
CA GLU A 91 -22.14 -4.50 -9.73
C GLU A 91 -23.14 -3.33 -9.68
N TYR A 92 -23.21 -2.62 -8.56
CA TYR A 92 -24.05 -1.44 -8.44
C TYR A 92 -23.71 -0.39 -9.51
N ASN A 93 -22.42 -0.12 -9.74
CA ASN A 93 -21.97 0.83 -10.76
C ASN A 93 -22.33 0.39 -12.17
N ILE A 94 -22.20 -0.92 -12.45
CA ILE A 94 -22.55 -1.52 -13.75
C ILE A 94 -24.07 -1.40 -13.97
N GLU A 95 -24.88 -1.76 -12.98
CA GLU A 95 -26.35 -1.68 -13.03
C GLU A 95 -26.84 -0.22 -13.22
N MET A 96 -26.22 0.72 -12.49
CA MET A 96 -26.51 2.14 -12.64
C MET A 96 -26.19 2.64 -14.06
N ARG A 97 -25.08 2.21 -14.62
CA ARG A 97 -24.69 2.55 -15.99
C ARG A 97 -25.64 1.95 -17.02
N ASN A 98 -26.00 0.66 -16.87
CA ASN A 98 -26.92 -0.01 -17.78
C ASN A 98 -28.32 0.62 -17.73
N ALA A 99 -28.84 0.91 -16.54
CA ALA A 99 -30.13 1.59 -16.38
C ALA A 99 -30.17 2.99 -17.03
N ARG A 100 -29.02 3.70 -17.09
CA ARG A 100 -28.90 4.98 -17.82
C ARG A 100 -28.89 4.77 -19.33
N LEU A 101 -28.20 3.74 -19.82
CA LEU A 101 -28.12 3.44 -21.25
C LEU A 101 -29.48 2.95 -21.80
N GLU A 102 -30.22 2.19 -21.03
CA GLU A 102 -31.54 1.68 -21.36
C GLU A 102 -32.67 2.69 -21.13
N ASN A 103 -32.35 3.90 -20.61
CA ASN A 103 -33.34 4.92 -20.20
C ASN A 103 -34.43 4.38 -19.26
N ASN A 104 -34.11 3.37 -18.45
CA ASN A 104 -35.04 2.74 -17.54
C ASN A 104 -35.19 3.56 -16.24
N LEU A 105 -36.12 4.50 -16.25
CA LEU A 105 -36.36 5.43 -15.14
C LEU A 105 -36.76 4.71 -13.84
N TYR A 106 -37.49 3.60 -13.94
CA TYR A 106 -37.91 2.82 -12.78
C TYR A 106 -36.68 2.19 -12.07
N LYS A 107 -35.80 1.55 -12.87
CA LYS A 107 -34.58 0.92 -12.35
C LYS A 107 -33.63 1.99 -11.77
N LEU A 108 -33.50 3.14 -12.45
CA LEU A 108 -32.71 4.26 -11.97
C LEU A 108 -33.20 4.77 -10.62
N LYS A 109 -34.50 4.96 -10.45
CA LYS A 109 -35.07 5.43 -9.18
C LYS A 109 -34.80 4.43 -8.04
N LYS A 110 -34.99 3.15 -8.29
CA LYS A 110 -34.72 2.09 -7.32
C LYS A 110 -33.25 2.02 -6.90
N LEU A 111 -32.32 2.17 -7.85
CA LEU A 111 -30.88 2.21 -7.59
C LEU A 111 -30.49 3.48 -6.80
N GLN A 112 -31.12 4.62 -7.09
CA GLN A 112 -30.91 5.86 -6.33
C GLN A 112 -31.39 5.76 -4.87
N GLU A 113 -32.47 5.01 -4.61
CA GLU A 113 -32.95 4.74 -3.24
C GLU A 113 -31.94 3.93 -2.42
N ILE A 114 -31.19 3.03 -3.08
CA ILE A 114 -30.15 2.21 -2.43
C ILE A 114 -28.81 2.97 -2.31
N GLN A 115 -28.59 4.03 -3.08
CA GLN A 115 -27.34 4.78 -3.11
C GLN A 115 -26.82 5.22 -1.73
N PRO A 116 -27.64 5.72 -0.79
CA PRO A 116 -27.18 6.10 0.55
C PRO A 116 -26.61 4.91 1.32
N GLN A 117 -27.23 3.73 1.22
CA GLN A 117 -26.75 2.50 1.87
C GLN A 117 -25.41 2.05 1.29
N MET A 118 -25.26 2.10 -0.04
CA MET A 118 -23.99 1.79 -0.71
C MET A 118 -22.89 2.76 -0.31
N MET A 119 -23.21 4.03 -0.17
CA MET A 119 -22.27 5.06 0.28
C MET A 119 -21.84 4.84 1.73
N GLN A 120 -22.77 4.49 2.61
CA GLN A 120 -22.48 4.15 4.00
C GLN A 120 -21.57 2.91 4.09
N ALA A 121 -21.87 1.84 3.37
CA ALA A 121 -21.05 0.63 3.34
C ALA A 121 -19.61 0.92 2.82
N SER A 122 -19.49 1.77 1.81
CA SER A 122 -18.19 2.22 1.28
C SER A 122 -17.41 3.05 2.30
N MET A 123 -18.09 3.92 3.05
CA MET A 123 -17.48 4.72 4.12
C MET A 123 -17.02 3.84 5.29
N GLU A 124 -17.80 2.85 5.70
CA GLU A 124 -17.41 1.89 6.74
C GLU A 124 -16.16 1.11 6.34
N GLN A 125 -16.10 0.66 5.08
CA GLN A 125 -14.93 -0.02 4.56
C GLN A 125 -13.70 0.89 4.52
N SER A 126 -13.84 2.13 4.05
CA SER A 126 -12.77 3.13 4.07
C SER A 126 -12.27 3.40 5.48
N THR A 127 -13.18 3.50 6.46
CA THR A 127 -12.83 3.70 7.86
C THR A 127 -12.05 2.51 8.43
N LYS A 128 -12.42 1.28 8.07
CA LYS A 128 -11.65 0.08 8.46
C LYS A 128 -10.23 0.13 7.87
N MET A 129 -10.09 0.49 6.61
CA MET A 129 -8.77 0.64 5.97
C MET A 129 -7.94 1.75 6.61
N MET A 130 -8.54 2.90 6.93
CA MET A 130 -7.84 3.99 7.62
C MET A 130 -7.31 3.57 8.99
N LYS A 131 -8.01 2.70 9.73
CA LYS A 131 -7.52 2.15 11.01
C LYS A 131 -6.31 1.22 10.84
N LEU A 132 -6.16 0.58 9.69
CA LEU A 132 -5.03 -0.30 9.39
C LEU A 132 -3.78 0.48 8.94
N MET A 133 -3.97 1.69 8.43
CA MET A 133 -2.89 2.52 7.90
C MET A 133 -1.77 2.79 8.93
N PRO A 134 -2.05 3.17 10.19
CA PRO A 134 -1.02 3.36 11.21
C PRO A 134 -0.18 2.12 11.46
N VAL A 135 -0.82 0.95 11.49
CA VAL A 135 -0.14 -0.32 11.75
C VAL A 135 0.81 -0.68 10.60
N THR A 136 0.35 -0.55 9.36
CA THR A 136 1.21 -0.80 8.19
C THR A 136 2.37 0.18 8.13
N MET A 137 2.16 1.45 8.44
CA MET A 137 3.22 2.47 8.46
C MET A 137 4.29 2.18 9.49
N LEU A 138 3.94 1.61 10.65
CA LEU A 138 4.91 1.23 11.69
C LEU A 138 5.99 0.27 11.16
N PHE A 139 5.66 -0.59 10.20
CA PHE A 139 6.60 -1.54 9.60
C PHE A 139 7.26 -1.00 8.32
N VAL A 140 6.51 -0.26 7.54
CA VAL A 140 6.98 0.31 6.26
C VAL A 140 8.06 1.37 6.48
N ILE A 141 7.87 2.27 7.43
CA ILE A 141 8.76 3.40 7.67
C ILE A 141 10.18 2.96 8.07
N PRO A 142 10.40 1.99 8.99
CA PRO A 142 11.75 1.52 9.31
C PRO A 142 12.47 0.90 8.11
N ILE A 143 11.77 0.16 7.26
CA ILE A 143 12.35 -0.45 6.06
C ILE A 143 12.80 0.64 5.08
N TYR A 144 12.00 1.70 4.91
CA TYR A 144 12.41 2.88 4.13
C TYR A 144 13.64 3.57 4.72
N ALA A 145 13.73 3.68 6.04
CA ALA A 145 14.90 4.23 6.71
C ALA A 145 16.15 3.40 6.44
N TRP A 146 16.02 2.06 6.42
CA TRP A 146 17.12 1.19 6.05
C TRP A 146 17.50 1.31 4.57
N ILE A 147 16.54 1.35 3.64
CA ILE A 147 16.84 1.56 2.21
C ILE A 147 17.56 2.89 2.01
N PHE A 148 17.11 3.95 2.70
CA PHE A 148 17.80 5.24 2.67
C PHE A 148 19.24 5.13 3.20
N TYR A 149 19.44 4.43 4.33
CA TYR A 149 20.76 4.18 4.90
C TYR A 149 21.64 3.40 3.93
N PHE A 150 21.14 2.33 3.36
CA PHE A 150 21.83 1.51 2.37
C PHE A 150 22.30 2.34 1.16
N VAL A 151 21.40 3.09 0.55
CA VAL A 151 21.72 3.91 -0.62
C VAL A 151 22.70 5.05 -0.28
N THR A 152 22.62 5.60 0.93
CA THR A 152 23.44 6.77 1.32
C THR A 152 24.80 6.37 1.86
N TYR A 153 24.88 5.34 2.70
CA TYR A 153 26.08 5.02 3.47
C TYR A 153 26.82 3.77 3.01
N THR A 154 26.11 2.72 2.66
CA THR A 154 26.75 1.47 2.23
C THR A 154 27.31 1.62 0.82
N MET A 155 26.66 2.39 -0.01
CA MET A 155 27.04 2.54 -1.40
C MET A 155 27.92 3.78 -1.67
N SER A 156 27.90 4.79 -0.79
CA SER A 156 28.74 5.99 -0.94
C SER A 156 30.15 5.83 -0.39
N GLY A 157 30.48 4.67 0.17
CA GLY A 157 31.80 4.40 0.78
C GLY A 157 32.96 4.32 -0.23
N ASP A 158 32.69 4.17 -1.49
CA ASP A 158 33.68 4.24 -2.57
C ASP A 158 33.27 5.36 -3.55
N THR A 159 34.21 6.17 -3.96
CA THR A 159 34.09 7.43 -4.72
C THR A 159 33.44 7.32 -6.11
N THR A 160 32.85 6.21 -6.46
CA THR A 160 32.12 6.05 -7.71
C THR A 160 30.65 6.45 -7.51
N PRO A 161 30.16 7.42 -8.28
CA PRO A 161 28.74 7.75 -8.27
C PRO A 161 27.95 6.49 -8.63
N LEU A 162 26.91 6.21 -7.86
CA LEU A 162 25.97 5.09 -8.04
C LEU A 162 25.23 5.19 -9.37
N MET A 163 25.96 4.92 -10.43
CA MET A 163 25.43 4.90 -11.79
C MET A 163 24.80 3.55 -12.09
N ILE A 164 23.52 3.55 -12.36
CA ILE A 164 22.79 2.38 -12.88
C ILE A 164 22.39 2.66 -14.32
N ASN A 165 22.65 1.71 -15.21
CA ASN A 165 22.16 1.77 -16.57
C ASN A 165 20.67 1.43 -16.59
N MET A 166 19.85 2.42 -16.85
CA MET A 166 18.40 2.30 -17.01
C MET A 166 18.02 2.28 -18.50
N PRO A 167 16.84 1.78 -18.88
CA PRO A 167 16.40 1.81 -20.27
C PRO A 167 16.37 3.21 -20.89
N TRP A 168 16.31 4.24 -20.06
CA TRP A 168 16.29 5.66 -20.49
C TRP A 168 17.66 6.37 -20.35
N GLY A 169 18.74 5.65 -19.95
CA GLY A 169 20.08 6.19 -19.81
C GLY A 169 20.76 5.88 -18.49
N ALA A 170 22.02 6.25 -18.36
CA ALA A 170 22.75 6.14 -17.11
C ALA A 170 22.18 7.11 -16.09
N ALA A 171 21.79 6.60 -14.93
CA ALA A 171 21.15 7.36 -13.88
C ALA A 171 21.88 7.19 -12.55
N ASN A 172 22.14 8.30 -11.85
CA ASN A 172 22.65 8.27 -10.49
C ASN A 172 21.47 8.10 -9.51
N LEU A 173 21.51 7.06 -8.66
CA LEU A 173 20.44 6.77 -7.72
C LEU A 173 20.10 7.91 -6.76
N MET A 174 21.07 8.76 -6.45
CA MET A 174 20.90 9.89 -5.54
C MET A 174 20.36 11.14 -6.24
N ASP A 175 20.40 11.22 -7.56
CA ASP A 175 19.91 12.37 -8.30
C ASP A 175 18.39 12.46 -8.19
N ASN A 176 17.89 13.69 -8.14
CA ASN A 176 16.46 13.94 -8.10
C ASN A 176 15.85 13.80 -9.50
N MET A 177 14.95 12.84 -9.67
CA MET A 177 14.06 12.76 -10.81
C MET A 177 12.84 13.66 -10.55
N MET A 178 12.42 14.44 -11.55
CA MET A 178 11.31 15.40 -11.42
C MET A 178 11.51 16.51 -10.37
N GLY A 179 12.73 16.79 -9.95
CA GLY A 179 13.08 17.92 -9.06
C GLY A 179 12.84 17.69 -7.56
N PHE A 180 12.07 16.70 -7.15
CA PHE A 180 11.74 16.45 -5.73
C PHE A 180 11.88 15.00 -5.26
N MET A 181 12.02 14.04 -6.16
CA MET A 181 12.03 12.62 -5.84
C MET A 181 13.36 11.97 -6.25
N PRO A 182 14.13 11.37 -5.32
CA PRO A 182 15.33 10.64 -5.63
C PRO A 182 15.05 9.45 -6.58
N GLN A 183 15.95 9.19 -7.51
CA GLN A 183 15.80 8.15 -8.53
C GLN A 183 15.64 6.76 -7.93
N TRP A 184 16.28 6.45 -6.79
CA TRP A 184 16.13 5.16 -6.14
C TRP A 184 14.69 4.87 -5.70
N ILE A 185 13.92 5.90 -5.31
CA ILE A 185 12.49 5.73 -4.97
C ILE A 185 11.68 5.36 -6.19
N VAL A 186 11.98 5.97 -7.34
CA VAL A 186 11.29 5.67 -8.62
C VAL A 186 11.55 4.23 -9.02
N ILE A 187 12.82 3.81 -8.98
CA ILE A 187 13.23 2.44 -9.31
C ILE A 187 12.57 1.43 -8.38
N TYR A 188 12.65 1.69 -7.07
CA TYR A 188 12.01 0.87 -6.07
C TYR A 188 10.51 0.73 -6.34
N THR A 189 9.83 1.84 -6.64
CA THR A 189 8.39 1.85 -6.93
C THR A 189 8.06 1.06 -8.21
N LEU A 190 8.82 1.26 -9.28
CA LEU A 190 8.64 0.53 -10.54
C LEU A 190 8.78 -0.99 -10.38
N ILE A 191 9.72 -1.43 -9.54
CA ILE A 191 9.95 -2.85 -9.28
C ILE A 191 8.88 -3.40 -8.32
N SER A 192 8.55 -2.66 -7.28
CA SER A 192 7.65 -3.13 -6.22
C SER A 192 6.18 -3.18 -6.63
N LEU A 193 5.71 -2.31 -7.54
CA LEU A 193 4.33 -2.30 -8.00
C LEU A 193 3.88 -3.63 -8.64
N PRO A 194 4.55 -4.18 -9.66
CA PRO A 194 4.16 -5.45 -10.27
C PRO A 194 4.30 -6.63 -9.30
N ILE A 195 5.35 -6.64 -8.48
CA ILE A 195 5.58 -7.67 -7.48
C ILE A 195 4.45 -7.66 -6.44
N GLY A 196 4.09 -6.49 -5.94
CA GLY A 196 3.00 -6.35 -4.97
C GLY A 196 1.63 -6.81 -5.51
N GLN A 197 1.36 -6.56 -6.78
CA GLN A 197 0.13 -7.06 -7.42
C GLN A 197 0.14 -8.60 -7.53
N LEU A 198 1.29 -9.18 -7.87
CA LEU A 198 1.45 -10.63 -7.96
C LEU A 198 1.26 -11.28 -6.59
N GLU A 199 1.95 -10.77 -5.57
CA GLU A 199 1.85 -11.27 -4.19
C GLU A 199 0.41 -11.17 -3.64
N ASN A 200 -0.26 -10.04 -3.83
CA ASN A 200 -1.65 -9.88 -3.41
C ASN A 200 -2.57 -10.90 -4.08
N LYS A 201 -2.39 -11.20 -5.37
CA LYS A 201 -3.16 -12.24 -6.05
C LYS A 201 -2.86 -13.64 -5.49
N LEU A 202 -1.61 -13.96 -5.24
CA LEU A 202 -1.20 -15.26 -4.69
C LEU A 202 -1.76 -15.47 -3.28
N ILE A 203 -1.65 -14.46 -2.41
CA ILE A 203 -2.16 -14.55 -1.03
C ILE A 203 -3.69 -14.66 -1.01
N ASN A 204 -4.38 -13.84 -1.81
CA ASN A 204 -5.83 -13.91 -1.92
C ASN A 204 -6.29 -15.28 -2.46
N PHE A 205 -5.60 -15.84 -3.44
CA PHE A 205 -5.88 -17.18 -3.97
C PHE A 205 -5.67 -18.27 -2.89
N TYR A 206 -4.58 -18.19 -2.13
CA TYR A 206 -4.32 -19.13 -1.04
C TYR A 206 -5.37 -19.05 0.07
N LEU A 207 -5.73 -17.84 0.50
CA LEU A 207 -6.76 -17.63 1.52
C LEU A 207 -8.13 -18.12 1.06
N PHE A 208 -8.47 -17.89 -0.19
CA PHE A 208 -9.71 -18.37 -0.78
C PHE A 208 -9.76 -19.89 -0.84
N LYS A 209 -8.68 -20.53 -1.29
CA LYS A 209 -8.55 -21.99 -1.31
C LYS A 209 -8.63 -22.59 0.08
N LYS A 210 -8.04 -21.96 1.09
CA LYS A 210 -8.11 -22.40 2.48
C LYS A 210 -9.55 -22.35 3.01
N ARG A 211 -10.30 -21.30 2.71
CA ARG A 211 -11.73 -21.20 3.12
C ARG A 211 -12.62 -22.19 2.39
N LEU A 212 -12.42 -22.42 1.11
CA LEU A 212 -13.16 -23.45 0.39
C LEU A 212 -12.99 -24.82 1.04
N LYS A 213 -11.75 -25.18 1.39
CA LYS A 213 -11.48 -26.43 2.10
C LYS A 213 -12.16 -26.51 3.47
N ALA A 214 -12.25 -25.41 4.21
CA ALA A 214 -12.94 -25.37 5.50
C ALA A 214 -14.46 -25.54 5.34
N ILE A 215 -15.05 -24.96 4.30
CA ILE A 215 -16.47 -25.12 3.97
C ILE A 215 -16.76 -26.57 3.56
N ASP A 216 -15.92 -27.16 2.71
CA ASP A 216 -16.07 -28.57 2.27
C ASP A 216 -15.87 -29.54 3.43
N ALA A 217 -15.08 -29.19 4.45
CA ALA A 217 -14.90 -30.00 5.67
C ALA A 217 -16.02 -29.82 6.71
N GLY A 218 -16.98 -28.92 6.47
CA GLY A 218 -18.09 -28.67 7.41
C GLY A 218 -17.67 -27.90 8.67
N GLU A 219 -16.51 -27.23 8.65
CA GLU A 219 -15.95 -26.48 9.78
C GLU A 219 -16.27 -24.96 9.74
N ALA A 220 -17.18 -24.53 8.85
CA ALA A 220 -17.54 -23.13 8.67
C ALA A 220 -18.91 -22.77 9.27
#